data_628f1f2272370b8d9bbf15c601145d12
#
_entry.id   628f1f2272370b8d9bbf15c601145d12
#
_cell.length_a   1.000
_cell.length_b   1.000
_cell.length_c   1.000
_cell.angle_alpha   90.00
_cell.angle_beta   90.00
_cell.angle_gamma   90.00
#
_symmetry.space_group_name_H-M   'P 1'
#
loop_
_entity.id
_entity.type
_entity.pdbx_description
1 polymer ?
#
loop_
_entity_poly.entity_id
_entity_poly.type
_entity_poly.pdbx_seq_one_letter_code
_entity_poly.pdbx_strand_id
1 'polypeptide(L)'
;MTTVSTPPAPAPTRERISERATGFFREQRPSVIVGGVVAAFLVAVAVRLPWADDLMLHLAVLQRLTDDPLHPRNPIINLGGSTIYYSPYMFVLAMLGKLTTLSAYSLYKAAALVNICLLLTGLYRFVRTFSEARWAPPLALIGLLFWWGTTAIAWSGFMSLISLGDTEAYPSTLATALTLHLWAWLNDGGRTLRSPKRTLGVGALLGLILLIHQFTGLSAVVGCAAILLARHRLVRTWPVLRCLALGLAAGAVVIAVWPYYHLWSVSQGQVDILDPVHKALYAHVDRWYALGVVLGLVALALRWWRDKTDALVLMFVGIGAVVAYGWATHHWSYGRSWPMVLLIAQVATAIAAAEARPGRIRWAWTVPVALATAIGVSTQFGALLFLVPNGIQTRVSKALGTRGWIENIPHIDKLDRYFAPDDVVAAPSQLGQFEVAAHGSYSMTPAWYLPEIPRDVQHTRDNALKKLFEPSTSEAERVTLLKDYDVSLVLLIPGEKMPHGFPAKLLGQEAGYRLYRVTD
;
A
#
# COMPACT_ATOMS: atom_id res chain seq x y z
N MET A 1 17.84 -62.65 -7.30
CA MET A 1 17.62 -61.26 -7.77
C MET A 1 18.57 -60.35 -7.01
N THR A 2 19.69 -60.01 -7.59
CA THR A 2 20.74 -59.15 -7.01
C THR A 2 20.32 -57.69 -7.29
N THR A 3 19.97 -56.97 -6.25
CA THR A 3 19.70 -55.51 -6.32
C THR A 3 21.02 -54.78 -6.55
N VAL A 4 21.20 -54.24 -7.76
CA VAL A 4 22.27 -53.31 -8.09
C VAL A 4 21.94 -51.96 -7.43
N SER A 5 22.63 -51.62 -6.36
CA SER A 5 22.54 -50.30 -5.75
C SER A 5 23.31 -49.31 -6.61
N THR A 6 22.59 -48.36 -7.22
CA THR A 6 23.20 -47.22 -7.91
C THR A 6 23.96 -46.37 -6.90
N PRO A 7 25.23 -46.04 -7.13
CA PRO A 7 26.00 -45.20 -6.21
C PRO A 7 25.38 -43.79 -6.13
N PRO A 8 25.42 -43.14 -4.95
CA PRO A 8 24.90 -41.77 -4.78
C PRO A 8 25.66 -40.80 -5.69
N ALA A 9 24.91 -39.90 -6.30
CA ALA A 9 25.49 -38.88 -7.17
C ALA A 9 26.54 -38.04 -6.42
N PRO A 10 27.71 -37.77 -7.00
CA PRO A 10 28.77 -37.03 -6.33
C PRO A 10 28.31 -35.64 -5.96
N ALA A 11 28.66 -35.17 -4.75
CA ALA A 11 28.36 -33.83 -4.26
C ALA A 11 28.91 -32.78 -5.24
N PRO A 12 28.17 -31.67 -5.51
CA PRO A 12 28.61 -30.68 -6.46
C PRO A 12 29.92 -30.02 -5.98
N THR A 13 30.94 -30.07 -6.81
CA THR A 13 32.22 -29.38 -6.55
C THR A 13 32.04 -27.87 -6.51
N ARG A 14 32.89 -27.14 -5.76
CA ARG A 14 32.85 -25.64 -5.68
C ARG A 14 32.85 -25.00 -7.07
N GLU A 15 33.55 -25.55 -8.04
CA GLU A 15 33.55 -25.09 -9.43
C GLU A 15 32.19 -25.18 -10.09
N ARG A 16 31.46 -26.28 -9.97
CA ARG A 16 30.10 -26.44 -10.51
C ARG A 16 29.09 -25.49 -9.85
N ILE A 17 29.29 -25.16 -8.56
CA ILE A 17 28.46 -24.16 -7.86
C ILE A 17 28.75 -22.77 -8.42
N SER A 18 30.01 -22.42 -8.60
CA SER A 18 30.44 -21.13 -9.19
C SER A 18 29.96 -20.96 -10.64
N GLU A 19 30.09 -21.99 -11.48
CA GLU A 19 29.60 -21.97 -12.87
C GLU A 19 28.06 -21.85 -12.95
N ARG A 20 27.34 -22.54 -12.09
CA ARG A 20 25.87 -22.39 -12.00
C ARG A 20 25.46 -21.01 -11.51
N ALA A 21 26.17 -20.45 -10.55
CA ALA A 21 25.92 -19.10 -10.06
C ALA A 21 26.21 -18.04 -11.13
N THR A 22 27.35 -18.13 -11.81
CA THR A 22 27.72 -17.20 -12.89
C THR A 22 26.79 -17.33 -14.11
N GLY A 23 26.36 -18.53 -14.46
CA GLY A 23 25.35 -18.77 -15.51
C GLY A 23 24.00 -18.16 -15.13
N PHE A 24 23.55 -18.36 -13.90
CA PHE A 24 22.31 -17.77 -13.40
C PHE A 24 22.36 -16.24 -13.40
N PHE A 25 23.42 -15.62 -12.89
CA PHE A 25 23.57 -14.15 -12.93
C PHE A 25 23.64 -13.60 -14.34
N ARG A 26 24.27 -14.27 -15.28
CA ARG A 26 24.35 -13.84 -16.68
C ARG A 26 22.97 -13.88 -17.37
N GLU A 27 22.18 -14.89 -17.07
CA GLU A 27 20.82 -15.04 -17.59
C GLU A 27 19.86 -14.02 -16.98
N GLN A 28 19.99 -13.72 -15.68
CA GLN A 28 19.15 -12.79 -14.95
C GLN A 28 19.66 -11.33 -14.97
N ARG A 29 20.77 -11.07 -15.67
CA ARG A 29 21.41 -9.74 -15.72
C ARG A 29 20.46 -8.57 -15.99
N PRO A 30 19.48 -8.65 -16.94
CA PRO A 30 18.54 -7.55 -17.15
C PRO A 30 17.67 -7.26 -15.93
N SER A 31 17.16 -8.30 -15.25
CA SER A 31 16.34 -8.16 -14.05
C SER A 31 17.12 -7.59 -12.87
N VAL A 32 18.38 -8.01 -12.71
CA VAL A 32 19.27 -7.50 -11.64
C VAL A 32 19.60 -6.02 -11.88
N ILE A 33 19.89 -5.63 -13.11
CA ILE A 33 20.22 -4.22 -13.43
C ILE A 33 18.99 -3.32 -13.22
N VAL A 34 17.86 -3.63 -13.89
CA VAL A 34 16.66 -2.79 -13.80
C VAL A 34 16.10 -2.80 -12.38
N GLY A 35 16.02 -3.97 -11.76
CA GLY A 35 15.58 -4.11 -10.36
C GLY A 35 16.49 -3.37 -9.39
N GLY A 36 17.81 -3.44 -9.59
CA GLY A 36 18.80 -2.74 -8.76
C GLY A 36 18.70 -1.22 -8.86
N VAL A 37 18.52 -0.67 -10.07
CA VAL A 37 18.30 0.78 -10.28
C VAL A 37 17.02 1.24 -9.60
N VAL A 38 15.92 0.52 -9.78
CA VAL A 38 14.63 0.84 -9.15
C VAL A 38 14.75 0.71 -7.63
N ALA A 39 15.37 -0.35 -7.13
CA ALA A 39 15.58 -0.54 -5.69
C ALA A 39 16.41 0.60 -5.09
N ALA A 40 17.51 1.01 -5.75
CA ALA A 40 18.34 2.11 -5.28
C ALA A 40 17.57 3.44 -5.20
N PHE A 41 16.73 3.72 -6.20
CA PHE A 41 15.86 4.90 -6.18
C PHE A 41 14.85 4.82 -5.02
N LEU A 42 14.09 3.73 -4.90
CA LEU A 42 13.09 3.57 -3.84
C LEU A 42 13.71 3.55 -2.45
N VAL A 43 14.88 2.94 -2.26
CA VAL A 43 15.63 3.00 -0.99
C VAL A 43 15.99 4.44 -0.63
N ALA A 44 16.44 5.24 -1.61
CA ALA A 44 16.73 6.65 -1.37
C ALA A 44 15.47 7.44 -1.01
N VAL A 45 14.31 7.11 -1.60
CA VAL A 45 13.00 7.68 -1.23
C VAL A 45 12.59 7.22 0.17
N ALA A 46 12.72 5.92 0.52
CA ALA A 46 12.40 5.36 1.84
C ALA A 46 13.17 6.06 2.98
N VAL A 47 14.44 6.39 2.75
CA VAL A 47 15.25 7.13 3.74
C VAL A 47 14.64 8.50 4.06
N ARG A 48 14.01 9.15 3.08
CA ARG A 48 13.35 10.44 3.28
C ARG A 48 11.94 10.30 3.84
N LEU A 49 11.28 9.19 3.53
CA LEU A 49 9.89 8.90 3.87
C LEU A 49 8.96 10.08 3.53
N PRO A 50 8.62 10.28 2.25
CA PRO A 50 7.74 11.36 1.82
C PRO A 50 6.43 11.32 2.59
N TRP A 51 5.90 12.49 2.91
CA TRP A 51 4.59 12.56 3.54
C TRP A 51 3.50 12.28 2.51
N ALA A 52 2.64 11.34 2.83
CA ALA A 52 1.39 11.11 2.14
C ALA A 52 0.25 11.10 3.15
N ASP A 53 -0.95 11.42 2.74
CA ASP A 53 -2.10 11.70 3.61
C ASP A 53 -2.32 10.71 4.76
N ASP A 54 -2.21 9.41 4.48
CA ASP A 54 -2.43 8.36 5.49
C ASP A 54 -1.24 8.13 6.43
N LEU A 55 -0.09 8.75 6.21
CA LEU A 55 1.13 8.44 6.97
C LEU A 55 0.95 8.69 8.46
N MET A 56 0.37 9.85 8.85
CA MET A 56 0.15 10.16 10.26
C MET A 56 -0.76 9.14 10.96
N LEU A 57 -1.81 8.65 10.25
CA LEU A 57 -2.69 7.62 10.79
C LEU A 57 -1.92 6.33 11.07
N HIS A 58 -1.04 5.94 10.13
CA HIS A 58 -0.19 4.76 10.32
C HIS A 58 0.80 4.94 11.47
N LEU A 59 1.38 6.13 11.63
CA LEU A 59 2.28 6.42 12.74
C LEU A 59 1.53 6.39 14.07
N ALA A 60 0.33 7.00 14.15
CA ALA A 60 -0.52 6.96 15.33
C ALA A 60 -0.93 5.52 15.70
N VAL A 61 -1.34 4.72 14.72
CA VAL A 61 -1.66 3.29 14.90
C VAL A 61 -0.46 2.53 15.47
N LEU A 62 0.72 2.76 14.91
CA LEU A 62 1.95 2.12 15.37
C LEU A 62 2.28 2.48 16.80
N GLN A 63 2.15 3.77 17.16
CA GLN A 63 2.37 4.27 18.51
C GLN A 63 1.42 3.58 19.51
N ARG A 64 0.11 3.61 19.25
CA ARG A 64 -0.90 3.00 20.13
C ARG A 64 -0.69 1.51 20.36
N LEU A 65 -0.34 0.76 19.31
CA LEU A 65 -0.01 -0.66 19.41
C LEU A 65 1.31 -0.89 20.17
N THR A 66 2.25 0.04 20.12
CA THR A 66 3.50 -0.05 20.89
C THR A 66 3.23 0.20 22.37
N ASP A 67 2.37 1.17 22.69
CA ASP A 67 2.00 1.53 24.07
C ASP A 67 1.18 0.41 24.75
N ASP A 68 0.04 0.05 24.18
CA ASP A 68 -0.81 -1.05 24.64
C ASP A 68 -1.21 -2.00 23.50
N PRO A 69 -0.43 -3.06 23.25
CA PRO A 69 -0.75 -4.00 22.19
C PRO A 69 -1.96 -4.88 22.46
N LEU A 70 -2.44 -4.98 23.70
CA LEU A 70 -3.59 -5.85 24.02
C LEU A 70 -4.92 -5.11 23.91
N HIS A 71 -4.95 -3.84 24.31
CA HIS A 71 -6.17 -3.03 24.36
C HIS A 71 -5.93 -1.62 23.78
N PRO A 72 -5.46 -1.49 22.53
CA PRO A 72 -5.20 -0.19 21.94
C PRO A 72 -6.50 0.60 21.82
N ARG A 73 -6.45 1.89 22.21
CA ARG A 73 -7.55 2.84 22.03
C ARG A 73 -7.61 3.31 20.58
N ASN A 74 -8.62 4.13 20.24
CA ASN A 74 -8.63 4.77 18.92
C ASN A 74 -7.30 5.51 18.66
N PRO A 75 -6.69 5.41 17.46
CA PRO A 75 -5.37 6.00 17.22
C PRO A 75 -5.36 7.52 17.18
N ILE A 76 -6.46 8.17 16.82
CA ILE A 76 -6.52 9.61 16.54
C ILE A 76 -7.17 10.42 17.66
N ILE A 77 -8.25 9.91 18.27
CA ILE A 77 -9.01 10.62 19.30
C ILE A 77 -9.10 9.80 20.59
N ASN A 78 -9.26 10.48 21.72
CA ASN A 78 -9.31 9.85 23.05
C ASN A 78 -10.63 9.10 23.34
N LEU A 79 -11.09 8.32 22.38
CA LEU A 79 -12.24 7.44 22.55
C LEU A 79 -11.80 5.98 22.58
N GLY A 80 -12.63 5.14 23.22
CA GLY A 80 -12.51 3.70 23.10
C GLY A 80 -12.88 3.25 21.69
N GLY A 81 -12.45 2.05 21.32
CA GLY A 81 -12.81 1.41 20.06
C GLY A 81 -11.62 0.93 19.25
N SER A 82 -11.87 -0.10 18.49
CA SER A 82 -10.90 -0.70 17.58
C SER A 82 -10.99 -0.06 16.19
N THR A 83 -9.96 -0.23 15.38
CA THR A 83 -9.91 0.25 14.01
C THR A 83 -9.41 -0.85 13.07
N ILE A 84 -9.83 -0.80 11.81
CA ILE A 84 -9.34 -1.70 10.75
C ILE A 84 -7.85 -1.50 10.46
N TYR A 85 -7.27 -0.39 10.92
CA TYR A 85 -5.84 -0.11 10.76
C TYR A 85 -4.95 -0.89 11.74
N TYR A 86 -5.51 -1.54 12.77
CA TYR A 86 -4.78 -2.47 13.64
C TYR A 86 -4.56 -3.82 12.95
N SER A 87 -3.90 -3.76 11.79
CA SER A 87 -3.61 -4.92 10.95
C SER A 87 -2.43 -5.76 11.50
N PRO A 88 -2.29 -7.04 11.08
CA PRO A 88 -1.14 -7.86 11.44
C PRO A 88 0.22 -7.23 11.10
N TYR A 89 0.28 -6.47 10.01
CA TYR A 89 1.48 -5.72 9.63
C TYR A 89 1.85 -4.67 10.67
N MET A 90 0.89 -3.83 11.07
CA MET A 90 1.12 -2.78 12.06
C MET A 90 1.44 -3.37 13.44
N PHE A 91 0.80 -4.49 13.80
CA PHE A 91 1.11 -5.22 15.03
C PHE A 91 2.56 -5.73 15.06
N VAL A 92 3.03 -6.34 13.98
CA VAL A 92 4.43 -6.82 13.89
C VAL A 92 5.41 -5.66 14.02
N LEU A 93 5.15 -4.53 13.35
CA LEU A 93 5.99 -3.33 13.46
C LEU A 93 5.99 -2.77 14.89
N ALA A 94 4.83 -2.72 15.55
CA ALA A 94 4.72 -2.26 16.94
C ALA A 94 5.52 -3.15 17.90
N MET A 95 5.43 -4.48 17.73
CA MET A 95 6.21 -5.41 18.54
C MET A 95 7.73 -5.25 18.30
N LEU A 96 8.15 -5.02 17.05
CA LEU A 96 9.54 -4.69 16.75
C LEU A 96 9.95 -3.36 17.42
N GLY A 97 9.09 -2.34 17.40
CA GLY A 97 9.32 -1.08 18.11
C GLY A 97 9.52 -1.27 19.60
N LYS A 98 8.63 -2.05 20.21
CA LYS A 98 8.71 -2.37 21.65
C LYS A 98 9.98 -3.12 22.03
N LEU A 99 10.48 -3.98 21.14
CA LEU A 99 11.72 -4.75 21.35
C LEU A 99 12.99 -3.95 21.08
N THR A 100 12.97 -3.04 20.11
CA THR A 100 14.15 -2.32 19.63
C THR A 100 14.25 -0.89 20.10
N THR A 101 13.19 -0.34 20.69
CA THR A 101 13.06 1.09 21.07
C THR A 101 13.21 2.07 19.89
N LEU A 102 13.09 1.59 18.66
CA LEU A 102 13.11 2.43 17.46
C LEU A 102 11.84 3.29 17.39
N SER A 103 11.99 4.52 16.92
CA SER A 103 10.85 5.41 16.67
C SER A 103 9.93 4.86 15.58
N ALA A 104 8.65 5.25 15.61
CA ALA A 104 7.66 4.88 14.59
C ALA A 104 8.14 5.21 13.16
N TYR A 105 8.77 6.37 12.97
CA TYR A 105 9.38 6.76 11.69
C TYR A 105 10.49 5.81 11.24
N SER A 106 11.39 5.43 12.15
CA SER A 106 12.49 4.51 11.83
C SER A 106 11.98 3.12 11.45
N LEU A 107 10.98 2.63 12.16
CA LEU A 107 10.32 1.36 11.85
C LEU A 107 9.63 1.40 10.48
N TYR A 108 8.96 2.51 10.18
CA TYR A 108 8.27 2.67 8.90
C TYR A 108 9.27 2.72 7.73
N LYS A 109 10.40 3.40 7.88
CA LYS A 109 11.50 3.37 6.90
C LYS A 109 12.06 1.97 6.70
N ALA A 110 12.28 1.22 7.78
CA ALA A 110 12.73 -0.17 7.69
C ALA A 110 11.69 -1.06 7.00
N ALA A 111 10.41 -0.83 7.29
CA ALA A 111 9.30 -1.54 6.65
C ALA A 111 9.22 -1.27 5.14
N ALA A 112 9.48 -0.03 4.69
CA ALA A 112 9.57 0.31 3.28
C ALA A 112 10.60 -0.55 2.55
N LEU A 113 11.79 -0.73 3.13
CA LEU A 113 12.85 -1.56 2.55
C LEU A 113 12.40 -3.02 2.39
N VAL A 114 11.71 -3.57 3.39
CA VAL A 114 11.17 -4.94 3.32
C VAL A 114 10.10 -5.03 2.23
N ASN A 115 9.19 -4.07 2.17
CA ASN A 115 8.12 -4.03 1.18
C ASN A 115 8.67 -3.94 -0.25
N ILE A 116 9.69 -3.10 -0.49
CA ILE A 116 10.37 -2.98 -1.78
C ILE A 116 10.99 -4.33 -2.19
N CYS A 117 11.74 -4.97 -1.29
CA CYS A 117 12.35 -6.27 -1.56
C CYS A 117 11.30 -7.34 -1.90
N LEU A 118 10.22 -7.40 -1.13
CA LEU A 118 9.12 -8.34 -1.37
C LEU A 118 8.37 -8.02 -2.67
N LEU A 119 8.14 -6.74 -2.99
CA LEU A 119 7.47 -6.34 -4.23
C LEU A 119 8.29 -6.75 -5.47
N LEU A 120 9.57 -6.41 -5.50
CA LEU A 120 10.46 -6.72 -6.62
C LEU A 120 10.62 -8.24 -6.82
N THR A 121 10.84 -8.98 -5.73
CA THR A 121 10.96 -10.44 -5.78
C THR A 121 9.64 -11.12 -6.08
N GLY A 122 8.52 -10.60 -5.58
CA GLY A 122 7.18 -11.09 -5.86
C GLY A 122 6.80 -10.92 -7.33
N LEU A 123 7.02 -9.73 -7.90
CA LEU A 123 6.78 -9.46 -9.32
C LEU A 123 7.65 -10.36 -10.21
N TYR A 124 8.95 -10.45 -9.92
CA TYR A 124 9.85 -11.34 -10.64
C TYR A 124 9.33 -12.78 -10.63
N ARG A 125 9.02 -13.32 -9.45
CA ARG A 125 8.53 -14.71 -9.32
C ARG A 125 7.20 -14.93 -10.04
N PHE A 126 6.27 -13.99 -9.92
CA PHE A 126 4.96 -14.08 -10.59
C PHE A 126 5.11 -14.11 -12.10
N VAL A 127 5.87 -13.19 -12.69
CA VAL A 127 6.13 -13.16 -14.14
C VAL A 127 6.81 -14.44 -14.63
N ARG A 128 7.75 -14.98 -13.85
CA ARG A 128 8.46 -16.23 -14.19
C ARG A 128 7.57 -17.47 -14.20
N THR A 129 6.39 -17.41 -13.60
CA THR A 129 5.41 -18.52 -13.73
C THR A 129 4.72 -18.55 -15.10
N PHE A 130 4.80 -17.49 -15.90
CA PHE A 130 4.18 -17.36 -17.21
C PHE A 130 5.17 -17.28 -18.39
N SER A 131 6.42 -16.90 -18.13
CA SER A 131 7.41 -16.69 -19.19
C SER A 131 8.83 -16.98 -18.71
N GLU A 132 9.59 -17.68 -19.58
CA GLU A 132 11.02 -17.91 -19.38
C GLU A 132 11.89 -16.82 -20.04
N ALA A 133 11.29 -15.91 -20.81
CA ALA A 133 12.00 -14.84 -21.48
C ALA A 133 12.70 -13.92 -20.47
N ARG A 134 14.02 -13.73 -20.62
CA ARG A 134 14.86 -12.95 -19.67
C ARG A 134 14.44 -11.49 -19.53
N TRP A 135 13.77 -10.92 -20.53
CA TRP A 135 13.30 -9.54 -20.53
C TRP A 135 11.87 -9.38 -19.97
N ALA A 136 11.11 -10.45 -19.76
CA ALA A 136 9.73 -10.34 -19.27
C ALA A 136 9.66 -9.72 -17.85
N PRO A 137 10.43 -10.13 -16.84
CA PRO A 137 10.36 -9.51 -15.51
C PRO A 137 10.80 -8.03 -15.49
N PRO A 138 11.94 -7.62 -16.11
CA PRO A 138 12.31 -6.20 -16.10
C PRO A 138 11.34 -5.31 -16.88
N LEU A 139 10.76 -5.79 -17.99
CA LEU A 139 9.71 -5.06 -18.70
C LEU A 139 8.43 -4.97 -17.88
N ALA A 140 8.07 -6.01 -17.12
CA ALA A 140 6.93 -5.95 -16.21
C ALA A 140 7.16 -4.93 -15.08
N LEU A 141 8.38 -4.80 -14.56
CA LEU A 141 8.74 -3.78 -13.59
C LEU A 141 8.65 -2.37 -14.19
N ILE A 142 9.17 -2.17 -15.39
CA ILE A 142 9.03 -0.91 -16.13
C ILE A 142 7.55 -0.60 -16.36
N GLY A 143 6.76 -1.60 -16.77
CA GLY A 143 5.32 -1.45 -16.96
C GLY A 143 4.60 -1.05 -15.68
N LEU A 144 4.90 -1.73 -14.57
CA LEU A 144 4.33 -1.44 -13.25
C LEU A 144 4.54 0.01 -12.85
N LEU A 145 5.72 0.57 -13.12
CA LEU A 145 6.08 1.94 -12.72
C LEU A 145 5.61 3.00 -13.70
N PHE A 146 5.55 2.70 -15.00
CA PHE A 146 5.42 3.73 -16.04
C PHE A 146 4.23 3.56 -17.01
N TRP A 147 3.67 2.35 -17.23
CA TRP A 147 2.60 2.18 -18.23
C TRP A 147 1.21 2.36 -17.60
N TRP A 148 0.92 3.55 -17.11
CA TRP A 148 -0.36 3.88 -16.50
C TRP A 148 -1.23 4.68 -17.48
N GLY A 149 -1.01 5.96 -17.58
CA GLY A 149 -1.73 6.88 -18.44
C GLY A 149 -0.90 8.09 -18.84
N THR A 150 -1.57 9.09 -19.36
CA THR A 150 -0.97 10.36 -19.81
C THR A 150 -0.91 11.43 -18.72
N THR A 151 -1.50 11.15 -17.56
CA THR A 151 -1.49 12.02 -16.39
C THR A 151 -1.12 11.18 -15.17
N ALA A 152 -0.27 11.73 -14.30
CA ALA A 152 0.10 11.08 -13.06
C ALA A 152 -1.10 10.95 -12.11
N ILE A 153 -1.14 9.84 -11.40
CA ILE A 153 -2.04 9.59 -10.27
C ILE A 153 -1.19 9.22 -9.07
N ALA A 154 -1.46 9.85 -7.92
CA ALA A 154 -0.92 9.43 -6.63
C ALA A 154 -2.07 8.93 -5.77
N TRP A 155 -1.99 7.66 -5.36
CA TRP A 155 -3.00 7.04 -4.53
C TRP A 155 -2.42 5.82 -3.82
N SER A 156 -2.78 5.62 -2.55
CA SER A 156 -2.33 4.45 -1.78
C SER A 156 -2.74 3.13 -2.47
N GLY A 157 -1.78 2.20 -2.59
CA GLY A 157 -1.99 0.91 -3.26
C GLY A 157 -1.81 0.93 -4.77
N PHE A 158 -1.58 2.11 -5.39
CA PHE A 158 -1.17 2.21 -6.79
C PHE A 158 0.35 2.03 -6.90
N MET A 159 0.80 1.44 -8.01
CA MET A 159 2.20 1.03 -8.18
C MET A 159 2.94 1.88 -9.21
N SER A 160 2.38 3.03 -9.64
CA SER A 160 3.13 4.01 -10.44
C SER A 160 4.30 4.55 -9.61
N LEU A 161 5.35 5.05 -10.24
CA LEU A 161 6.56 5.46 -9.52
C LEU A 161 6.28 6.53 -8.46
N ILE A 162 5.39 7.49 -8.76
CA ILE A 162 4.96 8.50 -7.78
C ILE A 162 4.19 7.84 -6.63
N SER A 163 3.13 7.08 -6.94
CA SER A 163 2.31 6.45 -5.89
C SER A 163 3.12 5.47 -5.03
N LEU A 164 4.01 4.70 -5.65
CA LEU A 164 4.86 3.76 -4.92
C LEU A 164 5.84 4.52 -4.02
N GLY A 165 6.47 5.59 -4.51
CA GLY A 165 7.38 6.42 -3.70
C GLY A 165 6.68 7.05 -2.49
N ASP A 166 5.41 7.45 -2.62
CA ASP A 166 4.61 7.98 -1.50
C ASP A 166 4.24 6.89 -0.48
N THR A 167 4.03 5.65 -0.92
CA THR A 167 3.34 4.62 -0.12
C THR A 167 4.12 3.32 0.00
N GLU A 168 5.44 3.33 -0.19
CA GLU A 168 6.28 2.13 -0.15
C GLU A 168 6.25 1.40 1.21
N ALA A 169 6.07 2.15 2.31
CA ALA A 169 5.94 1.60 3.66
C ALA A 169 4.52 1.12 4.01
N TYR A 170 3.52 1.36 3.16
CA TYR A 170 2.10 1.18 3.50
C TYR A 170 1.67 -0.30 3.49
N PRO A 171 0.61 -0.64 4.27
CA PRO A 171 0.01 -1.97 4.26
C PRO A 171 -0.41 -2.43 2.85
N SER A 172 -0.87 -1.51 1.99
CA SER A 172 -1.28 -1.80 0.61
C SER A 172 -0.12 -2.30 -0.25
N THR A 173 1.07 -1.73 -0.10
CA THR A 173 2.29 -2.14 -0.82
C THR A 173 2.75 -3.52 -0.37
N LEU A 174 2.77 -3.78 0.95
CA LEU A 174 3.05 -5.12 1.47
C LEU A 174 2.03 -6.15 0.97
N ALA A 175 0.74 -5.84 1.05
CA ALA A 175 -0.31 -6.74 0.61
C ALA A 175 -0.19 -7.07 -0.89
N THR A 176 0.15 -6.09 -1.74
CA THR A 176 0.43 -6.29 -3.17
C THR A 176 1.63 -7.20 -3.38
N ALA A 177 2.72 -6.95 -2.67
CA ALA A 177 3.92 -7.79 -2.73
C ALA A 177 3.62 -9.25 -2.33
N LEU A 178 2.93 -9.44 -1.22
CA LEU A 178 2.51 -10.77 -0.75
C LEU A 178 1.54 -11.46 -1.72
N THR A 179 0.63 -10.70 -2.35
CA THR A 179 -0.29 -11.21 -3.37
C THR A 179 0.47 -11.77 -4.58
N LEU A 180 1.50 -11.09 -5.04
CA LEU A 180 2.35 -11.57 -6.14
C LEU A 180 3.08 -12.88 -5.78
N HIS A 181 3.58 -13.01 -4.56
CA HIS A 181 4.16 -14.27 -4.06
C HIS A 181 3.11 -15.36 -3.93
N LEU A 182 1.92 -15.05 -3.43
CA LEU A 182 0.78 -15.97 -3.32
C LEU A 182 0.39 -16.53 -4.67
N TRP A 183 0.19 -15.66 -5.67
CA TRP A 183 -0.16 -16.07 -7.03
C TRP A 183 0.95 -16.88 -7.70
N ALA A 184 2.22 -16.50 -7.52
CA ALA A 184 3.35 -17.29 -7.98
C ALA A 184 3.39 -18.68 -7.33
N TRP A 185 3.09 -18.78 -6.05
CA TRP A 185 3.00 -20.05 -5.33
C TRP A 185 1.88 -20.93 -5.88
N LEU A 186 0.72 -20.37 -6.08
CA LEU A 186 -0.45 -21.10 -6.57
C LEU A 186 -0.30 -21.52 -8.03
N ASN A 187 0.43 -20.72 -8.84
CA ASN A 187 0.66 -20.98 -10.27
C ASN A 187 1.91 -21.85 -10.57
N ASP A 188 2.42 -22.62 -9.63
CA ASP A 188 3.66 -23.41 -9.70
C ASP A 188 3.55 -24.77 -10.43
N GLY A 189 2.69 -24.89 -11.41
CA GLY A 189 2.45 -26.15 -12.14
C GLY A 189 1.61 -27.17 -11.37
N GLY A 190 0.94 -26.78 -10.29
CA GLY A 190 0.06 -27.62 -9.48
C GLY A 190 0.77 -28.36 -8.35
N ARG A 191 2.05 -28.10 -8.12
CA ARG A 191 2.80 -28.68 -6.98
C ARG A 191 2.21 -28.24 -5.64
N THR A 192 1.85 -26.97 -5.54
CA THR A 192 1.19 -26.42 -4.34
C THR A 192 -0.15 -27.06 -4.10
N LEU A 193 -0.99 -27.20 -5.12
CA LEU A 193 -2.34 -27.79 -5.01
C LEU A 193 -2.35 -29.26 -4.59
N ARG A 194 -1.24 -29.98 -4.77
CA ARG A 194 -1.07 -31.38 -4.35
C ARG A 194 -0.41 -31.56 -2.99
N SER A 195 -0.05 -30.46 -2.33
CA SER A 195 0.66 -30.48 -1.04
C SER A 195 -0.17 -29.82 0.05
N PRO A 196 -0.68 -30.57 1.04
CA PRO A 196 -1.45 -30.01 2.15
C PRO A 196 -0.70 -28.89 2.88
N LYS A 197 0.60 -29.08 3.18
CA LYS A 197 1.43 -28.09 3.86
C LYS A 197 1.53 -26.77 3.09
N ARG A 198 1.73 -26.86 1.76
CA ARG A 198 1.82 -25.65 0.91
C ARG A 198 0.47 -24.96 0.78
N THR A 199 -0.62 -25.73 0.65
CA THR A 199 -1.96 -25.19 0.53
C THR A 199 -2.42 -24.53 1.84
N LEU A 200 -2.07 -25.09 3.00
CA LEU A 200 -2.25 -24.43 4.30
C LEU A 200 -1.52 -23.09 4.33
N GLY A 201 -0.26 -23.04 3.90
CA GLY A 201 0.51 -21.79 3.82
C GLY A 201 -0.11 -20.76 2.87
N VAL A 202 -0.63 -21.19 1.71
CA VAL A 202 -1.34 -20.32 0.76
C VAL A 202 -2.61 -19.75 1.38
N GLY A 203 -3.41 -20.59 2.06
CA GLY A 203 -4.64 -20.13 2.71
C GLY A 203 -4.37 -19.16 3.86
N ALA A 204 -3.40 -19.48 4.72
CA ALA A 204 -2.97 -18.61 5.82
C ALA A 204 -2.46 -17.25 5.28
N LEU A 205 -1.64 -17.27 4.22
CA LEU A 205 -1.15 -16.05 3.57
C LEU A 205 -2.29 -15.22 2.97
N LEU A 206 -3.29 -15.85 2.35
CA LEU A 206 -4.47 -15.15 1.83
C LEU A 206 -5.27 -14.50 2.95
N GLY A 207 -5.50 -15.22 4.07
CA GLY A 207 -6.13 -14.65 5.26
C GLY A 207 -5.36 -13.45 5.82
N LEU A 208 -4.03 -13.55 5.87
CA LEU A 208 -3.16 -12.46 6.30
C LEU A 208 -3.25 -11.25 5.37
N ILE A 209 -3.24 -11.44 4.04
CA ILE A 209 -3.40 -10.35 3.06
C ILE A 209 -4.74 -9.63 3.24
N LEU A 210 -5.82 -10.37 3.46
CA LEU A 210 -7.15 -9.82 3.73
C LEU A 210 -7.19 -8.95 5.00
N LEU A 211 -6.47 -9.36 6.04
CA LEU A 211 -6.34 -8.58 7.28
C LEU A 211 -5.39 -7.38 7.14
N ILE A 212 -4.37 -7.46 6.28
CA ILE A 212 -3.43 -6.34 6.08
C ILE A 212 -4.07 -5.23 5.24
N HIS A 213 -4.76 -5.60 4.13
CA HIS A 213 -5.37 -4.61 3.24
C HIS A 213 -6.52 -5.24 2.44
N GLN A 214 -7.75 -4.94 2.80
CA GLN A 214 -8.97 -5.60 2.32
C GLN A 214 -9.16 -5.48 0.81
N PHE A 215 -8.93 -4.31 0.22
CA PHE A 215 -9.09 -4.09 -1.24
C PHE A 215 -8.09 -4.90 -2.07
N THR A 216 -6.83 -4.96 -1.65
CA THR A 216 -5.82 -5.83 -2.27
C THR A 216 -6.18 -7.30 -2.01
N GLY A 217 -6.67 -7.63 -0.81
CA GLY A 217 -7.14 -8.97 -0.44
C GLY A 217 -8.27 -9.47 -1.34
N LEU A 218 -9.26 -8.61 -1.67
CA LEU A 218 -10.31 -8.95 -2.63
C LEU A 218 -9.72 -9.31 -4.00
N SER A 219 -8.81 -8.49 -4.51
CA SER A 219 -8.13 -8.78 -5.77
C SER A 219 -7.28 -10.06 -5.69
N ALA A 220 -6.65 -10.33 -4.53
CA ALA A 220 -5.91 -11.56 -4.29
C ALA A 220 -6.81 -12.80 -4.36
N VAL A 221 -8.00 -12.75 -3.75
CA VAL A 221 -9.03 -13.83 -3.83
C VAL A 221 -9.44 -14.09 -5.28
N VAL A 222 -9.79 -13.03 -6.01
CA VAL A 222 -10.21 -13.14 -7.43
C VAL A 222 -9.10 -13.73 -8.29
N GLY A 223 -7.86 -13.30 -8.10
CA GLY A 223 -6.71 -13.84 -8.81
C GLY A 223 -6.44 -15.31 -8.46
N CYS A 224 -6.59 -15.71 -7.20
CA CYS A 224 -6.52 -17.13 -6.81
C CYS A 224 -7.62 -17.95 -7.52
N ALA A 225 -8.87 -17.46 -7.52
CA ALA A 225 -9.96 -18.11 -8.20
C ALA A 225 -9.68 -18.26 -9.71
N ALA A 226 -9.15 -17.22 -10.36
CA ALA A 226 -8.76 -17.24 -11.77
C ALA A 226 -7.70 -18.32 -12.07
N ILE A 227 -6.65 -18.42 -11.24
CA ILE A 227 -5.61 -19.45 -11.36
C ILE A 227 -6.21 -20.85 -11.18
N LEU A 228 -7.11 -21.03 -10.21
CA LEU A 228 -7.79 -22.31 -9.99
C LEU A 228 -8.69 -22.68 -11.17
N LEU A 229 -9.43 -21.71 -11.74
CA LEU A 229 -10.24 -21.90 -12.93
C LEU A 229 -9.41 -22.29 -14.16
N ALA A 230 -8.26 -21.64 -14.36
CA ALA A 230 -7.31 -22.02 -15.40
C ALA A 230 -6.82 -23.47 -15.26
N ARG A 231 -6.84 -24.00 -14.04
CA ARG A 231 -6.47 -25.39 -13.70
C ARG A 231 -7.65 -26.27 -13.35
N HIS A 232 -8.85 -25.98 -13.85
CA HIS A 232 -10.11 -26.64 -13.47
C HIS A 232 -10.05 -28.17 -13.53
N ARG A 233 -9.32 -28.76 -14.48
CA ARG A 233 -9.16 -30.22 -14.59
C ARG A 233 -8.42 -30.81 -13.36
N LEU A 234 -7.39 -30.12 -12.85
CA LEU A 234 -6.65 -30.54 -11.67
C LEU A 234 -7.48 -30.31 -10.39
N VAL A 235 -8.18 -29.17 -10.31
CA VAL A 235 -8.99 -28.79 -9.14
C VAL A 235 -10.14 -29.77 -8.88
N ARG A 236 -10.69 -30.41 -9.91
CA ARG A 236 -11.77 -31.41 -9.78
C ARG A 236 -11.33 -32.73 -9.15
N THR A 237 -10.04 -32.95 -8.91
CA THR A 237 -9.55 -34.17 -8.27
C THR A 237 -9.72 -34.12 -6.75
N TRP A 238 -10.19 -35.21 -6.15
CA TRP A 238 -10.50 -35.28 -4.71
C TRP A 238 -9.30 -34.90 -3.79
N PRO A 239 -8.06 -35.34 -4.05
CA PRO A 239 -6.91 -34.92 -3.23
C PRO A 239 -6.69 -33.41 -3.24
N VAL A 240 -6.88 -32.75 -4.40
CA VAL A 240 -6.73 -31.29 -4.53
C VAL A 240 -7.87 -30.56 -3.83
N LEU A 241 -9.10 -31.05 -3.93
CA LEU A 241 -10.24 -30.46 -3.20
C LEU A 241 -10.02 -30.51 -1.69
N ARG A 242 -9.48 -31.61 -1.15
CA ARG A 242 -9.10 -31.71 0.27
C ARG A 242 -8.02 -30.67 0.64
N CYS A 243 -6.99 -30.53 -0.19
CA CYS A 243 -5.94 -29.52 0.03
C CYS A 243 -6.52 -28.11 0.03
N LEU A 244 -7.41 -27.79 -0.92
CA LEU A 244 -8.07 -26.49 -0.99
C LEU A 244 -8.95 -26.22 0.24
N ALA A 245 -9.73 -27.21 0.69
CA ALA A 245 -10.53 -27.10 1.90
C ALA A 245 -9.65 -26.80 3.14
N LEU A 246 -8.51 -27.49 3.26
CA LEU A 246 -7.53 -27.22 4.33
C LEU A 246 -6.94 -25.78 4.22
N GLY A 247 -6.64 -25.33 3.00
CA GLY A 247 -6.15 -23.97 2.78
C GLY A 247 -7.21 -22.93 3.16
N LEU A 248 -8.47 -23.12 2.72
CA LEU A 248 -9.58 -22.23 3.08
C LEU A 248 -9.81 -22.21 4.60
N ALA A 249 -9.76 -23.37 5.25
CA ALA A 249 -9.86 -23.45 6.71
C ALA A 249 -8.72 -22.69 7.41
N ALA A 250 -7.48 -22.82 6.93
CA ALA A 250 -6.35 -22.08 7.48
C ALA A 250 -6.52 -20.56 7.34
N GLY A 251 -6.96 -20.10 6.18
CA GLY A 251 -7.27 -18.67 5.96
C GLY A 251 -8.38 -18.18 6.86
N ALA A 252 -9.46 -18.94 6.99
CA ALA A 252 -10.60 -18.62 7.86
C ALA A 252 -10.15 -18.55 9.35
N VAL A 253 -9.31 -19.48 9.80
CA VAL A 253 -8.75 -19.45 11.17
C VAL A 253 -7.92 -18.19 11.38
N VAL A 254 -7.02 -17.82 10.43
CA VAL A 254 -6.21 -16.59 10.55
C VAL A 254 -7.10 -15.36 10.70
N ILE A 255 -8.19 -15.28 9.92
CA ILE A 255 -9.15 -14.16 10.00
C ILE A 255 -9.92 -14.19 11.33
N ALA A 256 -10.40 -15.36 11.75
CA ALA A 256 -11.25 -15.50 12.93
C ALA A 256 -10.54 -15.24 14.26
N VAL A 257 -9.23 -15.56 14.34
CA VAL A 257 -8.45 -15.34 15.57
C VAL A 257 -7.90 -13.93 15.69
N TRP A 258 -8.08 -13.05 14.68
CA TRP A 258 -7.56 -11.70 14.74
C TRP A 258 -8.36 -10.86 15.75
N PRO A 259 -7.72 -10.30 16.81
CA PRO A 259 -8.47 -9.80 17.96
C PRO A 259 -9.01 -8.37 17.78
N TYR A 260 -8.43 -7.56 16.88
CA TYR A 260 -8.70 -6.13 16.87
C TYR A 260 -9.93 -5.73 16.05
N TYR A 261 -10.28 -6.48 15.01
CA TYR A 261 -11.50 -6.23 14.22
C TYR A 261 -11.97 -7.48 13.49
N HIS A 262 -13.24 -7.52 13.17
CA HIS A 262 -13.82 -8.58 12.37
C HIS A 262 -13.89 -8.15 10.91
N LEU A 263 -13.30 -8.93 10.00
CA LEU A 263 -13.31 -8.61 8.56
C LEU A 263 -14.73 -8.40 8.03
N TRP A 264 -15.72 -9.07 8.61
CA TRP A 264 -17.13 -8.95 8.22
C TRP A 264 -17.73 -7.59 8.57
N SER A 265 -17.32 -6.95 9.66
CA SER A 265 -17.83 -5.62 10.03
C SER A 265 -17.41 -4.53 9.04
N VAL A 266 -16.31 -4.74 8.33
CA VAL A 266 -15.83 -3.82 7.28
C VAL A 266 -16.82 -3.75 6.11
N SER A 267 -17.55 -4.85 5.81
CA SER A 267 -18.54 -4.89 4.73
C SER A 267 -19.89 -4.26 5.10
N GLN A 268 -20.15 -3.98 6.37
CA GLN A 268 -21.48 -3.56 6.86
C GLN A 268 -21.63 -2.06 7.16
N GLY A 269 -20.97 -1.16 6.44
CA GLY A 269 -21.24 0.27 6.56
C GLY A 269 -19.99 1.18 6.60
N GLN A 270 -18.80 0.63 6.80
CA GLN A 270 -17.57 1.43 6.78
C GLN A 270 -17.17 1.84 5.36
N VAL A 271 -17.57 1.08 4.36
CA VAL A 271 -17.27 1.35 2.94
C VAL A 271 -17.99 2.61 2.45
N ASP A 272 -19.23 2.83 2.87
CA ASP A 272 -20.07 3.93 2.39
C ASP A 272 -19.53 5.32 2.76
N ILE A 273 -18.80 5.43 3.86
CA ILE A 273 -18.21 6.71 4.31
C ILE A 273 -17.05 7.13 3.40
N LEU A 274 -16.26 6.17 2.93
CA LEU A 274 -15.10 6.40 2.07
C LEU A 274 -15.47 6.44 0.58
N ASP A 275 -16.66 6.00 0.21
CA ASP A 275 -17.09 5.94 -1.18
C ASP A 275 -17.00 7.28 -1.93
N PRO A 276 -17.40 8.44 -1.39
CA PRO A 276 -17.28 9.71 -2.08
C PRO A 276 -15.84 10.03 -2.49
N VAL A 277 -14.86 9.72 -1.64
CA VAL A 277 -13.43 9.94 -1.93
C VAL A 277 -12.97 9.03 -3.07
N HIS A 278 -13.40 7.76 -3.05
CA HIS A 278 -13.02 6.79 -4.08
C HIS A 278 -13.68 7.00 -5.43
N LYS A 279 -14.76 7.81 -5.53
CA LYS A 279 -15.37 8.20 -6.80
C LYS A 279 -14.36 8.82 -7.76
N ALA A 280 -13.37 9.53 -7.22
CA ALA A 280 -12.28 10.10 -8.02
C ALA A 280 -11.54 9.06 -8.86
N LEU A 281 -11.43 7.80 -8.40
CA LEU A 281 -10.75 6.71 -9.12
C LEU A 281 -11.42 6.33 -10.45
N TYR A 282 -12.65 6.76 -10.68
CA TYR A 282 -13.41 6.53 -11.92
C TYR A 282 -13.51 7.79 -12.80
N ALA A 283 -13.04 8.95 -12.32
CA ALA A 283 -13.29 10.22 -12.98
C ALA A 283 -12.49 10.42 -14.29
N HIS A 284 -11.27 9.89 -14.35
CA HIS A 284 -10.32 10.11 -15.44
C HIS A 284 -9.67 8.82 -15.93
N VAL A 285 -10.47 7.78 -16.16
CA VAL A 285 -10.02 6.45 -16.60
C VAL A 285 -9.20 6.53 -17.91
N ASP A 286 -9.60 7.43 -18.82
CA ASP A 286 -8.95 7.73 -20.09
C ASP A 286 -7.53 8.31 -19.94
N ARG A 287 -7.29 9.09 -18.87
CA ARG A 287 -6.01 9.76 -18.64
C ARG A 287 -5.10 8.99 -17.70
N TRP A 288 -5.67 8.30 -16.71
CA TRP A 288 -4.90 7.64 -15.66
C TRP A 288 -4.49 6.22 -16.01
N TYR A 289 -5.31 5.50 -16.83
CA TYR A 289 -5.13 4.06 -17.01
C TYR A 289 -4.99 3.63 -18.47
N ALA A 290 -5.22 4.54 -19.42
CA ALA A 290 -5.39 4.18 -20.83
C ALA A 290 -4.16 3.46 -21.45
N LEU A 291 -2.94 3.89 -21.14
CA LEU A 291 -1.74 3.26 -21.72
C LEU A 291 -1.63 1.79 -21.33
N GLY A 292 -1.77 1.49 -20.02
CA GLY A 292 -1.69 0.12 -19.51
C GLY A 292 -2.84 -0.74 -20.00
N VAL A 293 -4.07 -0.19 -20.03
CA VAL A 293 -5.26 -0.92 -20.48
C VAL A 293 -5.16 -1.22 -21.97
N VAL A 294 -4.85 -0.25 -22.84
CA VAL A 294 -4.81 -0.45 -24.30
C VAL A 294 -3.73 -1.47 -24.70
N LEU A 295 -2.53 -1.33 -24.17
CA LEU A 295 -1.45 -2.31 -24.44
C LEU A 295 -1.83 -3.69 -23.89
N GLY A 296 -2.38 -3.73 -22.69
CA GLY A 296 -2.79 -4.95 -22.03
C GLY A 296 -3.92 -5.69 -22.74
N LEU A 297 -4.92 -4.98 -23.25
CA LEU A 297 -6.02 -5.59 -23.99
C LEU A 297 -5.55 -6.34 -25.22
N VAL A 298 -4.58 -5.76 -25.99
CA VAL A 298 -3.99 -6.44 -27.15
C VAL A 298 -3.26 -7.71 -26.72
N ALA A 299 -2.41 -7.62 -25.68
CA ALA A 299 -1.67 -8.77 -25.17
C ALA A 299 -2.61 -9.87 -24.64
N LEU A 300 -3.63 -9.50 -23.86
CA LEU A 300 -4.60 -10.42 -23.30
C LEU A 300 -5.50 -11.05 -24.36
N ALA A 301 -5.89 -10.30 -25.39
CA ALA A 301 -6.65 -10.85 -26.54
C ALA A 301 -5.85 -11.92 -27.27
N LEU A 302 -4.55 -11.69 -27.51
CA LEU A 302 -3.68 -12.69 -28.12
C LEU A 302 -3.53 -13.95 -27.26
N ARG A 303 -3.49 -13.81 -25.95
CA ARG A 303 -3.48 -14.94 -25.01
C ARG A 303 -4.81 -15.68 -25.02
N TRP A 304 -5.94 -14.97 -24.99
CA TRP A 304 -7.29 -15.52 -25.06
C TRP A 304 -7.53 -16.32 -26.34
N TRP A 305 -7.01 -15.89 -27.48
CA TRP A 305 -7.12 -16.63 -28.72
C TRP A 305 -6.33 -17.95 -28.69
N ARG A 306 -5.23 -18.00 -27.98
CA ARG A 306 -4.40 -19.21 -27.83
C ARG A 306 -4.97 -20.18 -26.77
N ASP A 307 -5.42 -19.64 -25.66
CA ASP A 307 -5.96 -20.40 -24.53
C ASP A 307 -7.11 -19.62 -23.86
N LYS A 308 -8.34 -20.14 -24.00
CA LYS A 308 -9.55 -19.56 -23.39
C LYS A 308 -9.54 -19.63 -21.86
N THR A 309 -8.66 -20.43 -21.27
CA THR A 309 -8.50 -20.60 -19.83
C THR A 309 -7.22 -19.98 -19.30
N ASP A 310 -6.59 -19.09 -20.08
CA ASP A 310 -5.35 -18.41 -19.65
C ASP A 310 -5.58 -17.65 -18.34
N ALA A 311 -4.72 -17.91 -17.34
CA ALA A 311 -4.90 -17.36 -16.00
C ALA A 311 -4.83 -15.83 -15.95
N LEU A 312 -3.92 -15.18 -16.75
CA LEU A 312 -3.83 -13.72 -16.79
C LEU A 312 -5.11 -13.09 -17.36
N VAL A 313 -5.71 -13.73 -18.38
CA VAL A 313 -6.98 -13.26 -18.95
C VAL A 313 -8.10 -13.38 -17.93
N LEU A 314 -8.21 -14.53 -17.26
CA LEU A 314 -9.23 -14.74 -16.22
C LEU A 314 -9.06 -13.79 -15.03
N MET A 315 -7.80 -13.50 -14.62
CA MET A 315 -7.50 -12.51 -13.58
C MET A 315 -7.92 -11.11 -14.01
N PHE A 316 -7.56 -10.69 -15.22
CA PHE A 316 -7.93 -9.37 -15.75
C PHE A 316 -9.44 -9.19 -15.82
N VAL A 317 -10.15 -10.18 -16.37
CA VAL A 317 -11.63 -10.15 -16.47
C VAL A 317 -12.28 -10.17 -15.08
N GLY A 318 -11.82 -11.04 -14.18
CA GLY A 318 -12.39 -11.17 -12.84
C GLY A 318 -12.19 -9.92 -11.99
N ILE A 319 -10.97 -9.36 -11.95
CA ILE A 319 -10.67 -8.14 -11.17
C ILE A 319 -11.33 -6.93 -11.86
N GLY A 320 -11.33 -6.87 -13.19
CA GLY A 320 -12.04 -5.86 -13.96
C GLY A 320 -13.55 -5.86 -13.73
N ALA A 321 -14.16 -7.05 -13.54
CA ALA A 321 -15.56 -7.18 -13.19
C ALA A 321 -15.86 -6.60 -11.79
N VAL A 322 -14.96 -6.73 -10.83
CA VAL A 322 -15.08 -6.07 -9.51
C VAL A 322 -15.12 -4.54 -9.67
N VAL A 323 -14.22 -3.98 -10.48
CA VAL A 323 -14.20 -2.54 -10.76
C VAL A 323 -15.47 -2.11 -11.48
N ALA A 324 -15.91 -2.85 -12.50
CA ALA A 324 -17.14 -2.57 -13.25
C ALA A 324 -18.39 -2.66 -12.36
N TYR A 325 -18.43 -3.64 -11.45
CA TYR A 325 -19.50 -3.76 -10.45
C TYR A 325 -19.54 -2.52 -9.54
N GLY A 326 -18.40 -2.06 -9.04
CA GLY A 326 -18.33 -0.85 -8.21
C GLY A 326 -18.86 0.39 -8.94
N TRP A 327 -18.53 0.54 -10.22
CA TRP A 327 -19.06 1.62 -11.05
C TRP A 327 -20.57 1.51 -11.25
N ALA A 328 -21.08 0.32 -11.59
CA ALA A 328 -22.49 0.09 -11.90
C ALA A 328 -23.40 0.23 -10.66
N THR A 329 -22.91 -0.12 -9.48
CA THR A 329 -23.65 -0.07 -8.21
C THR A 329 -23.37 1.16 -7.36
N HIS A 330 -22.53 2.07 -7.85
CA HIS A 330 -22.07 3.27 -7.13
C HIS A 330 -21.30 2.99 -5.83
N HIS A 331 -20.75 1.77 -5.68
CA HIS A 331 -19.81 1.42 -4.60
C HIS A 331 -18.38 1.71 -5.04
N TRP A 332 -18.00 2.99 -4.99
CA TRP A 332 -16.77 3.52 -5.58
C TRP A 332 -15.49 2.95 -4.97
N SER A 333 -15.56 2.43 -3.77
CA SER A 333 -14.43 1.79 -3.08
C SER A 333 -13.85 0.59 -3.83
N TYR A 334 -14.64 -0.08 -4.68
CA TYR A 334 -14.14 -1.15 -5.56
C TYR A 334 -13.15 -0.65 -6.63
N GLY A 335 -13.10 0.66 -6.89
CA GLY A 335 -12.07 1.31 -7.72
C GLY A 335 -10.65 1.12 -7.18
N ARG A 336 -10.50 0.77 -5.90
CA ARG A 336 -9.22 0.37 -5.31
C ARG A 336 -8.64 -0.91 -5.92
N SER A 337 -9.38 -1.62 -6.75
CA SER A 337 -8.91 -2.78 -7.52
C SER A 337 -8.25 -2.42 -8.86
N TRP A 338 -8.35 -1.16 -9.33
CA TRP A 338 -7.69 -0.70 -10.57
C TRP A 338 -6.20 -1.04 -10.65
N PRO A 339 -5.38 -0.87 -9.58
CA PRO A 339 -3.96 -1.22 -9.63
C PRO A 339 -3.71 -2.66 -10.04
N MET A 340 -4.53 -3.59 -9.59
CA MET A 340 -4.38 -5.01 -9.91
C MET A 340 -4.86 -5.34 -11.33
N VAL A 341 -5.88 -4.65 -11.85
CA VAL A 341 -6.27 -4.75 -13.27
C VAL A 341 -5.10 -4.35 -14.16
N LEU A 342 -4.48 -3.19 -13.84
CA LEU A 342 -3.33 -2.67 -14.60
C LEU A 342 -2.10 -3.54 -14.47
N LEU A 343 -1.78 -4.02 -13.27
CA LEU A 343 -0.66 -4.94 -13.05
C LEU A 343 -0.75 -6.17 -13.96
N ILE A 344 -1.93 -6.79 -14.05
CA ILE A 344 -2.13 -7.96 -14.92
C ILE A 344 -1.98 -7.57 -16.40
N ALA A 345 -2.54 -6.45 -16.83
CA ALA A 345 -2.41 -5.92 -18.19
C ALA A 345 -0.94 -5.63 -18.55
N GLN A 346 -0.19 -4.99 -17.65
CA GLN A 346 1.22 -4.67 -17.79
C GLN A 346 2.09 -5.93 -17.85
N VAL A 347 1.81 -6.93 -17.01
CA VAL A 347 2.51 -8.23 -17.05
C VAL A 347 2.26 -8.95 -18.37
N ALA A 348 1.02 -9.00 -18.86
CA ALA A 348 0.69 -9.60 -20.14
C ALA A 348 1.42 -8.91 -21.30
N THR A 349 1.45 -7.57 -21.30
CA THR A 349 2.19 -6.75 -22.28
C THR A 349 3.68 -7.03 -22.24
N ALA A 350 4.28 -7.07 -21.05
CA ALA A 350 5.71 -7.33 -20.87
C ALA A 350 6.12 -8.71 -21.41
N ILE A 351 5.30 -9.72 -21.14
CA ILE A 351 5.52 -11.08 -21.67
C ILE A 351 5.41 -11.08 -23.21
N ALA A 352 4.35 -10.47 -23.76
CA ALA A 352 4.14 -10.42 -25.20
C ALA A 352 5.31 -9.70 -25.92
N ALA A 353 5.80 -8.60 -25.36
CA ALA A 353 6.93 -7.87 -25.89
C ALA A 353 8.26 -8.65 -25.78
N ALA A 354 8.48 -9.34 -24.64
CA ALA A 354 9.69 -10.13 -24.41
C ALA A 354 9.77 -11.38 -25.30
N GLU A 355 8.64 -12.00 -25.62
CA GLU A 355 8.52 -13.22 -26.44
C GLU A 355 8.31 -12.93 -27.94
N ALA A 356 8.21 -11.66 -28.32
CA ALA A 356 7.98 -11.28 -29.72
C ALA A 356 9.07 -11.78 -30.64
N ARG A 357 8.67 -12.50 -31.72
CA ARG A 357 9.59 -13.03 -32.74
C ARG A 357 10.31 -11.89 -33.45
N PRO A 358 11.59 -12.10 -33.88
CA PRO A 358 12.31 -11.12 -34.69
C PRO A 358 11.52 -10.71 -35.94
N GLY A 359 11.75 -9.49 -36.44
CA GLY A 359 11.07 -8.92 -37.59
C GLY A 359 9.93 -7.98 -37.24
N ARG A 360 8.92 -7.85 -38.09
CA ARG A 360 7.80 -6.89 -37.95
C ARG A 360 7.03 -7.04 -36.64
N ILE A 361 6.85 -8.27 -36.14
CA ILE A 361 6.12 -8.53 -34.88
C ILE A 361 6.86 -7.92 -33.69
N ARG A 362 8.21 -8.02 -33.65
CA ARG A 362 9.00 -7.41 -32.61
C ARG A 362 8.88 -5.90 -32.62
N TRP A 363 8.92 -5.26 -33.76
CA TRP A 363 8.72 -3.82 -33.89
C TRP A 363 7.31 -3.39 -33.49
N ALA A 364 6.28 -4.19 -33.82
CA ALA A 364 4.90 -3.95 -33.41
C ALA A 364 4.71 -3.91 -31.88
N TRP A 365 5.59 -4.56 -31.10
CA TRP A 365 5.61 -4.46 -29.63
C TRP A 365 6.61 -3.41 -29.14
N THR A 366 7.80 -3.37 -29.71
CA THR A 366 8.88 -2.49 -29.22
C THR A 366 8.48 -1.01 -29.33
N VAL A 367 7.88 -0.59 -30.44
CA VAL A 367 7.53 0.82 -30.66
C VAL A 367 6.44 1.30 -29.68
N PRO A 368 5.27 0.63 -29.53
CA PRO A 368 4.25 1.06 -28.56
C PRO A 368 4.75 1.00 -27.11
N VAL A 369 5.51 -0.03 -26.74
CA VAL A 369 6.09 -0.17 -25.40
C VAL A 369 7.11 0.93 -25.11
N ALA A 370 7.99 1.26 -26.06
CA ALA A 370 8.94 2.36 -25.92
C ALA A 370 8.23 3.72 -25.79
N LEU A 371 7.20 3.95 -26.61
CA LEU A 371 6.39 5.17 -26.56
C LEU A 371 5.65 5.28 -25.22
N ALA A 372 4.99 4.22 -24.77
CA ALA A 372 4.32 4.19 -23.48
C ALA A 372 5.30 4.41 -22.32
N THR A 373 6.51 3.86 -22.41
CA THR A 373 7.56 4.10 -21.42
C THR A 373 8.01 5.57 -21.42
N ALA A 374 8.20 6.18 -22.59
CA ALA A 374 8.58 7.58 -22.70
C ALA A 374 7.51 8.52 -22.13
N ILE A 375 6.22 8.27 -22.45
CA ILE A 375 5.09 9.00 -21.86
C ILE A 375 5.06 8.78 -20.34
N GLY A 376 5.19 7.53 -19.89
CA GLY A 376 5.18 7.20 -18.47
C GLY A 376 6.33 7.85 -17.70
N VAL A 377 7.55 7.85 -18.24
CA VAL A 377 8.69 8.56 -17.63
C VAL A 377 8.39 10.06 -17.51
N SER A 378 7.82 10.67 -18.54
CA SER A 378 7.42 12.07 -18.51
C SER A 378 6.36 12.34 -17.42
N THR A 379 5.32 11.50 -17.33
CA THR A 379 4.24 11.68 -16.32
C THR A 379 4.71 11.40 -14.90
N GLN A 380 5.67 10.47 -14.72
CA GLN A 380 6.21 10.07 -13.42
C GLN A 380 7.46 10.85 -13.02
N PHE A 381 7.89 11.83 -13.82
CA PHE A 381 9.10 12.62 -13.55
C PHE A 381 9.07 13.32 -12.19
N GLY A 382 7.87 13.70 -11.72
CA GLY A 382 7.64 14.28 -10.40
C GLY A 382 8.17 13.40 -9.23
N ALA A 383 8.31 12.09 -9.42
CA ALA A 383 8.90 11.21 -8.40
C ALA A 383 10.35 11.58 -8.04
N LEU A 384 11.11 12.20 -8.94
CA LEU A 384 12.47 12.68 -8.63
C LEU A 384 12.47 13.77 -7.57
N LEU A 385 11.36 14.50 -7.41
CA LEU A 385 11.23 15.52 -6.38
C LEU A 385 11.29 14.94 -4.96
N PHE A 386 10.97 13.65 -4.77
CA PHE A 386 11.14 12.97 -3.48
C PHE A 386 12.58 13.00 -2.97
N LEU A 387 13.57 13.07 -3.88
CA LEU A 387 14.97 13.12 -3.53
C LEU A 387 15.51 14.55 -3.30
N VAL A 388 14.71 15.56 -3.64
CA VAL A 388 15.14 16.97 -3.58
C VAL A 388 14.80 17.57 -2.20
N PRO A 389 15.69 18.36 -1.57
CA PRO A 389 15.39 19.05 -0.32
C PRO A 389 14.17 20.00 -0.45
N ASN A 390 13.35 20.07 0.62
CA ASN A 390 12.05 20.75 0.63
C ASN A 390 12.06 22.18 0.06
N GLY A 391 13.04 23.00 0.42
CA GLY A 391 13.13 24.39 -0.07
C GLY A 391 13.41 24.52 -1.57
N ILE A 392 14.09 23.55 -2.17
CA ILE A 392 14.36 23.50 -3.61
C ILE A 392 13.15 22.91 -4.34
N GLN A 393 12.53 21.89 -3.75
CA GLN A 393 11.38 21.19 -4.29
C GLN A 393 10.21 22.13 -4.60
N THR A 394 9.84 23.02 -3.67
CA THR A 394 8.78 24.01 -3.87
C THR A 394 9.08 24.94 -5.06
N ARG A 395 10.38 25.38 -5.21
CA ARG A 395 10.80 26.21 -6.34
C ARG A 395 10.73 25.48 -7.66
N VAL A 396 11.20 24.21 -7.69
CA VAL A 396 11.21 23.37 -8.90
C VAL A 396 9.77 23.02 -9.31
N SER A 397 8.92 22.61 -8.37
CA SER A 397 7.49 22.32 -8.64
C SER A 397 6.78 23.53 -9.24
N LYS A 398 7.02 24.73 -8.69
CA LYS A 398 6.46 25.97 -9.21
C LYS A 398 6.99 26.31 -10.61
N ALA A 399 8.28 26.12 -10.85
CA ALA A 399 8.91 26.40 -12.16
C ALA A 399 8.45 25.41 -13.25
N LEU A 400 8.20 24.14 -12.90
CA LEU A 400 7.74 23.10 -13.82
C LEU A 400 6.21 23.06 -13.98
N GLY A 401 5.46 23.91 -13.24
CA GLY A 401 4.00 23.86 -13.24
C GLY A 401 3.43 22.54 -12.70
N THR A 402 4.24 21.74 -12.05
CA THR A 402 3.81 20.50 -11.40
C THR A 402 3.27 20.85 -10.03
N ARG A 403 2.09 20.34 -9.68
CA ARG A 403 1.66 20.36 -8.27
C ARG A 403 2.73 19.63 -7.47
N GLY A 404 3.28 20.28 -6.46
CA GLY A 404 4.12 19.61 -5.46
C GLY A 404 3.26 18.53 -4.80
N TRP A 405 3.45 17.29 -5.20
CA TRP A 405 2.76 16.13 -4.63
C TRP A 405 3.24 15.82 -3.20
N ILE A 406 4.20 16.60 -2.72
CA ILE A 406 4.82 16.40 -1.44
C ILE A 406 4.59 17.65 -0.63
N GLU A 407 3.56 17.65 0.16
CA GLU A 407 3.51 18.49 1.33
C GLU A 407 4.51 17.86 2.32
N ASN A 408 5.72 18.40 2.32
CA ASN A 408 6.65 18.09 3.39
C ASN A 408 6.14 18.78 4.63
N ILE A 409 5.45 18.04 5.46
CA ILE A 409 5.14 18.49 6.81
C ILE A 409 6.48 18.64 7.52
N PRO A 410 6.85 19.85 7.97
CA PRO A 410 8.11 20.04 8.65
C PRO A 410 8.09 19.23 9.95
N HIS A 411 9.13 18.43 10.17
CA HIS A 411 9.30 17.75 11.45
C HIS A 411 9.47 18.80 12.55
N ILE A 412 8.64 18.69 13.58
CA ILE A 412 8.68 19.54 14.78
C ILE A 412 9.30 18.77 15.96
N ASP A 413 10.43 18.11 15.70
CA ASP A 413 11.10 17.19 16.63
C ASP A 413 11.45 17.84 17.98
N LYS A 414 11.71 19.16 18.00
CA LYS A 414 11.99 19.88 19.26
C LYS A 414 10.77 20.01 20.14
N LEU A 415 9.57 19.93 19.54
CA LEU A 415 8.31 19.98 20.28
C LEU A 415 7.91 18.60 20.82
N ASP A 416 8.49 17.50 20.31
CA ASP A 416 8.20 16.12 20.74
C ASP A 416 8.23 15.95 22.27
N ARG A 417 9.20 16.56 22.92
CA ARG A 417 9.36 16.47 24.39
C ARG A 417 8.20 17.00 25.21
N TYR A 418 7.28 17.72 24.59
CA TYR A 418 6.11 18.30 25.26
C TYR A 418 4.83 17.51 25.07
N PHE A 419 4.83 16.56 24.11
CA PHE A 419 3.70 15.68 23.85
C PHE A 419 3.78 14.46 24.78
N ALA A 420 2.67 14.12 25.41
CA ALA A 420 2.50 12.86 26.11
C ALA A 420 1.47 11.99 25.38
N PRO A 421 1.55 10.65 25.47
CA PRO A 421 0.65 9.74 24.77
C PRO A 421 -0.84 9.96 25.06
N ASP A 422 -1.18 10.44 26.27
CA ASP A 422 -2.56 10.71 26.69
C ASP A 422 -2.98 12.17 26.53
N ASP A 423 -2.09 13.07 26.07
CA ASP A 423 -2.45 14.46 25.80
C ASP A 423 -3.51 14.52 24.69
N VAL A 424 -4.55 15.34 24.90
CA VAL A 424 -5.50 15.73 23.87
C VAL A 424 -5.14 17.13 23.38
N VAL A 425 -4.90 17.24 22.09
CA VAL A 425 -4.41 18.47 21.46
C VAL A 425 -5.48 19.09 20.57
N ALA A 426 -5.83 20.34 20.82
CA ALA A 426 -6.66 21.12 19.91
C ALA A 426 -5.79 21.76 18.81
N ALA A 427 -6.05 21.44 17.55
CA ALA A 427 -5.43 22.04 16.38
C ALA A 427 -6.51 22.50 15.41
N PRO A 428 -6.61 23.82 15.07
CA PRO A 428 -7.73 24.33 14.28
C PRO A 428 -7.71 23.88 12.82
N SER A 429 -6.53 23.60 12.28
CA SER A 429 -6.38 23.13 10.89
C SER A 429 -6.17 21.63 10.79
N GLN A 430 -6.57 21.06 9.66
CA GLN A 430 -6.34 19.67 9.32
C GLN A 430 -4.85 19.29 9.39
N LEU A 431 -3.97 20.18 8.91
CA LEU A 431 -2.52 19.95 8.94
C LEU A 431 -2.01 19.84 10.39
N GLY A 432 -2.47 20.71 11.30
CA GLY A 432 -2.13 20.62 12.71
C GLY A 432 -2.62 19.32 13.36
N GLN A 433 -3.82 18.85 12.99
CA GLN A 433 -4.37 17.58 13.47
C GLN A 433 -3.55 16.39 12.98
N PHE A 434 -3.00 16.45 11.76
CA PHE A 434 -2.08 15.45 11.23
C PHE A 434 -0.79 15.38 12.02
N GLU A 435 -0.19 16.53 12.33
CA GLU A 435 1.01 16.60 13.15
C GLU A 435 0.79 16.00 14.53
N VAL A 436 -0.31 16.36 15.19
CA VAL A 436 -0.67 15.80 16.51
C VAL A 436 -0.72 14.27 16.47
N ALA A 437 -1.39 13.70 15.47
CA ALA A 437 -1.49 12.26 15.31
C ALA A 437 -0.13 11.60 15.04
N ALA A 438 0.72 12.23 14.22
CA ALA A 438 2.08 11.72 13.92
C ALA A 438 2.98 11.66 15.16
N HIS A 439 2.78 12.57 16.12
CA HIS A 439 3.52 12.59 17.39
C HIS A 439 2.92 11.67 18.47
N GLY A 440 1.85 10.91 18.12
CA GLY A 440 1.26 9.91 19.01
C GLY A 440 0.36 10.47 20.11
N SER A 441 0.02 11.76 20.10
CA SER A 441 -0.99 12.36 20.96
C SER A 441 -2.38 12.26 20.35
N TYR A 442 -3.44 12.44 21.13
CA TYR A 442 -4.81 12.48 20.62
C TYR A 442 -5.12 13.87 20.05
N SER A 443 -5.75 13.89 18.88
CA SER A 443 -6.39 15.12 18.40
C SER A 443 -7.76 15.29 19.02
N MET A 444 -8.18 16.51 19.31
CA MET A 444 -9.54 16.81 19.77
C MET A 444 -10.58 16.35 18.75
N THR A 445 -10.28 16.51 17.44
CA THR A 445 -11.09 15.99 16.34
C THR A 445 -10.20 15.24 15.34
N PRO A 446 -10.73 14.25 14.60
CA PRO A 446 -9.96 13.61 13.52
C PRO A 446 -9.84 14.56 12.34
N ALA A 447 -8.69 14.51 11.65
CA ALA A 447 -8.42 15.32 10.46
C ALA A 447 -9.38 15.01 9.28
N TRP A 448 -10.01 13.85 9.28
CA TRP A 448 -11.06 13.42 8.34
C TRP A 448 -12.02 12.44 9.01
N TYR A 449 -13.10 12.09 8.32
CA TYR A 449 -14.05 11.11 8.82
C TYR A 449 -13.41 9.71 8.90
N LEU A 450 -13.40 9.15 10.11
CA LEU A 450 -12.97 7.77 10.38
C LEU A 450 -14.21 6.87 10.44
N PRO A 451 -14.24 5.74 9.71
CA PRO A 451 -15.40 4.86 9.65
C PRO A 451 -15.86 4.30 10.99
N GLU A 452 -14.94 4.13 11.93
CA GLU A 452 -15.19 3.58 13.27
C GLU A 452 -15.77 4.59 14.26
N ILE A 453 -15.78 5.89 13.91
CA ILE A 453 -16.32 6.95 14.77
C ILE A 453 -17.69 7.38 14.24
N PRO A 454 -18.76 7.36 15.06
CA PRO A 454 -20.07 7.84 14.64
C PRO A 454 -20.02 9.28 14.12
N ARG A 455 -20.74 9.55 13.03
CA ARG A 455 -20.71 10.87 12.36
C ARG A 455 -21.16 12.02 13.25
N ASP A 456 -22.17 11.79 14.08
CA ASP A 456 -22.67 12.76 15.06
C ASP A 456 -21.60 13.13 16.09
N VAL A 457 -20.82 12.16 16.55
CA VAL A 457 -19.68 12.38 17.45
C VAL A 457 -18.62 13.23 16.76
N GLN A 458 -18.27 12.92 15.50
CA GLN A 458 -17.29 13.71 14.75
C GLN A 458 -17.79 15.14 14.53
N HIS A 459 -19.03 15.31 14.07
CA HIS A 459 -19.63 16.65 13.88
C HIS A 459 -19.69 17.47 15.16
N THR A 460 -20.02 16.83 16.28
CA THR A 460 -20.05 17.51 17.58
C THR A 460 -18.67 18.02 17.98
N ARG A 461 -17.62 17.17 17.80
CA ARG A 461 -16.22 17.55 18.07
C ARG A 461 -15.72 18.65 17.11
N ASP A 462 -16.03 18.56 15.82
CA ASP A 462 -15.68 19.59 14.84
C ASP A 462 -16.31 20.95 15.14
N ASN A 463 -17.58 20.95 15.55
CA ASN A 463 -18.28 22.18 15.95
C ASN A 463 -17.69 22.74 17.25
N ALA A 464 -17.36 21.90 18.22
CA ALA A 464 -16.69 22.31 19.44
C ALA A 464 -15.30 22.91 19.17
N LEU A 465 -14.50 22.28 18.28
CA LEU A 465 -13.21 22.82 17.87
C LEU A 465 -13.35 24.19 17.18
N LYS A 466 -14.28 24.33 16.23
CA LYS A 466 -14.55 25.63 15.56
C LYS A 466 -14.89 26.70 16.60
N LYS A 467 -15.80 26.38 17.52
CA LYS A 467 -16.24 27.29 18.59
C LYS A 467 -15.08 27.67 19.53
N LEU A 468 -14.20 26.71 19.84
CA LEU A 468 -13.02 26.95 20.68
C LEU A 468 -12.11 28.06 20.11
N PHE A 469 -11.97 28.14 18.77
CA PHE A 469 -11.12 29.13 18.10
C PHE A 469 -11.88 30.35 17.56
N GLU A 470 -13.19 30.39 17.68
CA GLU A 470 -13.99 31.53 17.24
C GLU A 470 -13.70 32.77 18.11
N PRO A 471 -13.41 33.96 17.52
CA PRO A 471 -13.11 35.17 18.27
C PRO A 471 -14.22 35.62 19.24
N SER A 472 -15.47 35.33 18.91
CA SER A 472 -16.66 35.71 19.70
C SER A 472 -16.89 34.84 20.94
N THR A 473 -16.24 33.67 21.05
CA THR A 473 -16.42 32.75 22.18
C THR A 473 -15.81 33.34 23.45
N SER A 474 -16.58 33.34 24.55
CA SER A 474 -16.13 33.83 25.85
C SER A 474 -15.06 32.91 26.45
N GLU A 475 -14.23 33.48 27.35
CA GLU A 475 -13.20 32.70 28.05
C GLU A 475 -13.82 31.56 28.87
N ALA A 476 -14.92 31.83 29.58
CA ALA A 476 -15.64 30.82 30.38
C ALA A 476 -16.13 29.63 29.53
N GLU A 477 -16.62 29.93 28.31
CA GLU A 477 -17.08 28.91 27.39
C GLU A 477 -15.91 28.11 26.79
N ARG A 478 -14.77 28.76 26.52
CA ARG A 478 -13.53 28.07 26.11
C ARG A 478 -13.05 27.11 27.20
N VAL A 479 -13.01 27.56 28.44
CA VAL A 479 -12.65 26.71 29.61
C VAL A 479 -13.55 25.48 29.68
N THR A 480 -14.86 25.67 29.48
CA THR A 480 -15.82 24.55 29.49
C THR A 480 -15.51 23.57 28.35
N LEU A 481 -15.32 24.05 27.11
CA LEU A 481 -14.99 23.20 25.96
C LEU A 481 -13.67 22.45 26.16
N LEU A 482 -12.65 23.12 26.71
CA LEU A 482 -11.35 22.49 26.97
C LEU A 482 -11.48 21.35 27.97
N LYS A 483 -12.30 21.52 29.02
CA LYS A 483 -12.59 20.49 30.05
C LYS A 483 -13.45 19.35 29.49
N ASP A 484 -14.49 19.65 28.71
CA ASP A 484 -15.41 18.64 28.17
C ASP A 484 -14.70 17.65 27.22
N TYR A 485 -13.61 18.08 26.59
CA TYR A 485 -12.81 17.26 25.66
C TYR A 485 -11.42 16.89 26.19
N ASP A 486 -11.13 17.12 27.47
CA ASP A 486 -9.85 16.85 28.13
C ASP A 486 -8.63 17.49 27.41
N VAL A 487 -8.82 18.65 26.78
CA VAL A 487 -7.77 19.31 26.01
C VAL A 487 -6.68 19.83 26.92
N SER A 488 -5.47 19.28 26.79
CA SER A 488 -4.28 19.68 27.55
C SER A 488 -3.32 20.58 26.79
N LEU A 489 -3.34 20.49 25.46
CA LEU A 489 -2.43 21.22 24.58
C LEU A 489 -3.17 21.88 23.42
N VAL A 490 -2.57 22.94 22.87
CA VAL A 490 -3.01 23.60 21.64
C VAL A 490 -1.83 23.72 20.68
N LEU A 491 -1.98 23.21 19.46
CA LEU A 491 -0.99 23.33 18.39
C LEU A 491 -1.48 24.27 17.30
N LEU A 492 -0.72 25.33 17.03
CA LEU A 492 -0.96 26.25 15.92
C LEU A 492 0.11 26.09 14.86
N ILE A 493 -0.30 25.97 13.59
CA ILE A 493 0.62 25.95 12.45
C ILE A 493 1.03 27.38 12.02
N PRO A 494 2.03 27.53 11.13
CA PRO A 494 2.41 28.85 10.61
C PRO A 494 1.22 29.60 10.02
N GLY A 495 1.05 30.87 10.45
CA GLY A 495 -0.05 31.73 10.00
C GLY A 495 -1.31 31.70 10.87
N GLU A 496 -1.55 30.68 11.65
CA GLU A 496 -2.66 30.65 12.62
C GLU A 496 -2.43 31.57 13.82
N LYS A 497 -3.49 32.04 14.43
CA LYS A 497 -3.41 32.95 15.58
C LYS A 497 -4.26 32.41 16.73
N MET A 498 -3.72 32.53 17.94
CA MET A 498 -4.46 32.28 19.16
C MET A 498 -5.49 33.37 19.35
N PRO A 499 -6.77 33.05 19.60
CA PRO A 499 -7.77 34.05 19.98
C PRO A 499 -7.36 34.81 21.26
N HIS A 500 -7.79 36.07 21.37
CA HIS A 500 -7.54 36.86 22.58
C HIS A 500 -8.24 36.20 23.79
N GLY A 501 -7.58 36.23 24.94
CA GLY A 501 -8.12 35.65 26.17
C GLY A 501 -8.20 34.11 26.14
N PHE A 502 -7.42 33.45 25.30
CA PHE A 502 -7.36 31.97 25.31
C PHE A 502 -6.55 31.50 26.52
N PRO A 503 -7.07 30.60 27.37
CA PRO A 503 -6.40 30.16 28.59
C PRO A 503 -5.29 29.16 28.28
N ALA A 504 -4.15 29.64 27.74
CA ALA A 504 -3.03 28.78 27.41
C ALA A 504 -1.70 29.54 27.42
N LYS A 505 -0.62 28.86 27.81
CA LYS A 505 0.77 29.39 27.90
C LYS A 505 1.66 28.73 26.87
N LEU A 506 2.45 29.51 26.13
CA LEU A 506 3.42 29.00 25.13
C LEU A 506 4.46 28.10 25.81
N LEU A 507 4.59 26.87 25.31
CA LEU A 507 5.63 25.90 25.70
C LEU A 507 6.85 25.98 24.80
N GLY A 508 6.64 26.12 23.51
CA GLY A 508 7.72 26.14 22.52
C GLY A 508 7.25 26.48 21.11
N GLN A 509 8.25 26.72 20.25
CA GLN A 509 8.01 26.95 18.83
C GLN A 509 9.12 26.34 17.97
N GLU A 510 8.75 25.84 16.80
CA GLU A 510 9.65 25.28 15.80
C GLU A 510 9.07 25.42 14.39
N ALA A 511 9.86 25.81 13.40
CA ALA A 511 9.45 25.97 12.01
C ALA A 511 8.14 26.80 11.82
N GLY A 512 7.84 27.72 12.75
CA GLY A 512 6.60 28.52 12.75
C GLY A 512 5.41 27.85 13.45
N TYR A 513 5.53 26.60 13.83
CA TYR A 513 4.57 25.91 14.72
C TYR A 513 4.73 26.41 16.14
N ARG A 514 3.62 26.54 16.88
CA ARG A 514 3.59 27.00 18.26
C ARG A 514 2.74 26.07 19.10
N LEU A 515 3.33 25.50 20.12
CA LEU A 515 2.66 24.61 21.06
C LEU A 515 2.43 25.32 22.39
N TYR A 516 1.21 25.22 22.88
CA TYR A 516 0.77 25.85 24.13
C TYR A 516 0.25 24.79 25.09
N ARG A 517 0.45 25.01 26.39
CA ARG A 517 -0.21 24.26 27.48
C ARG A 517 -1.46 25.02 27.91
N VAL A 518 -2.59 24.33 28.00
CA VAL A 518 -3.82 24.87 28.59
C VAL A 518 -3.56 25.19 30.06
N THR A 519 -4.02 26.34 30.52
CA THR A 519 -3.95 26.77 31.92
C THR A 519 -5.34 26.65 32.54
N ASP A 520 -5.38 26.25 33.82
CA ASP A 520 -6.60 26.08 34.58
C ASP A 520 -7.42 27.38 34.71
#